data_7c61e1af319ebac40406e018ab6b130d
#
_entry.id   7c61e1af319ebac40406e018ab6b130d
#
_cell.length_a   1.000
_cell.length_b   1.000
_cell.length_c   1.000
_cell.angle_alpha   90.00
_cell.angle_beta   90.00
_cell.angle_gamma   90.00
#
_symmetry.space_group_name_H-M   'P 1'
#
loop_
_entity.id
_entity.type
_entity.pdbx_description
1 polymer ?
#
loop_
_entity_poly.entity_id
_entity_poly.type
_entity_poly.pdbx_seq_one_letter_code
_entity_poly.pdbx_strand_id
1 'polypeptide(L)'
;MQPDSGSTEATSAGAGPRREAEITPSERVKVVSKPWGEERWLAHTDRYAGKLLILRKGHRLSLQYHERKHETQYVDSGRIKYTLGSIDRPGEYQELIAEAGTTVMLPPGAVHRMEALEDSRFFEVSTPELTDVVRLEDDYGRAGTSA
;
A
#
# COMPACT_ATOMS: atom_id res chain seq x y z
N MET A 1 -16.88 16.34 62.67
CA MET A 1 -16.85 15.00 62.10
C MET A 1 -17.22 15.09 60.64
N GLN A 2 -16.27 15.11 59.76
CA GLN A 2 -16.51 15.15 58.31
C GLN A 2 -16.32 13.75 57.78
N PRO A 3 -17.17 13.26 56.91
CA PRO A 3 -16.91 12.00 56.23
C PRO A 3 -15.95 12.24 55.07
N ASP A 4 -14.98 11.40 55.01
CA ASP A 4 -13.94 11.24 54.04
C ASP A 4 -14.58 10.97 52.66
N SER A 5 -14.33 11.86 51.69
CA SER A 5 -14.72 11.62 50.28
C SER A 5 -13.64 10.83 49.59
N GLY A 6 -13.75 9.51 49.67
CA GLY A 6 -12.96 8.60 48.88
C GLY A 6 -13.22 8.83 47.37
N SER A 7 -12.34 9.50 46.71
CA SER A 7 -12.30 9.54 45.26
C SER A 7 -11.91 8.16 44.77
N THR A 8 -12.83 7.38 44.31
CA THR A 8 -12.55 6.19 43.49
C THR A 8 -12.04 6.66 42.16
N GLU A 9 -10.72 6.58 42.01
CA GLU A 9 -10.12 6.60 40.66
C GLU A 9 -10.70 5.43 39.86
N ALA A 10 -11.50 5.76 38.89
CA ALA A 10 -11.92 4.80 37.89
C ALA A 10 -10.70 4.37 37.10
N THR A 11 -10.15 3.20 37.41
CA THR A 11 -9.20 2.53 36.55
C THR A 11 -9.90 2.35 35.20
N SER A 12 -9.41 3.03 34.18
CA SER A 12 -9.86 2.80 32.81
C SER A 12 -9.49 1.36 32.45
N ALA A 13 -10.44 0.46 32.59
CA ALA A 13 -10.33 -0.86 32.01
C ALA A 13 -10.05 -0.68 30.51
N GLY A 14 -8.95 -1.22 29.98
CA GLY A 14 -8.59 -1.09 28.58
C GLY A 14 -9.79 -1.42 27.71
N ALA A 15 -10.11 -0.52 26.79
CA ALA A 15 -11.25 -0.71 25.87
C ALA A 15 -11.03 -2.03 25.12
N GLY A 16 -11.99 -2.95 25.23
CA GLY A 16 -12.02 -4.17 24.42
C GLY A 16 -12.05 -3.84 22.92
N PRO A 17 -11.90 -4.83 22.03
CA PRO A 17 -11.92 -4.59 20.60
C PRO A 17 -13.20 -3.87 20.19
N ARG A 18 -13.06 -2.84 19.36
CA ARG A 18 -14.21 -2.09 18.83
C ARG A 18 -15.09 -3.03 18.00
N ARG A 19 -16.38 -2.95 18.21
CA ARG A 19 -17.39 -3.72 17.48
C ARG A 19 -18.28 -2.87 16.59
N GLU A 20 -18.17 -1.55 16.68
CA GLU A 20 -18.89 -0.61 15.83
C GLU A 20 -18.13 -0.36 14.54
N ALA A 21 -18.88 -0.17 13.45
CA ALA A 21 -18.31 0.27 12.19
C ALA A 21 -17.77 1.69 12.32
N GLU A 22 -16.69 1.98 11.60
CA GLU A 22 -16.12 3.31 11.49
C GLU A 22 -16.35 3.86 10.08
N ILE A 23 -16.72 5.14 9.99
CA ILE A 23 -16.86 5.85 8.73
C ILE A 23 -15.77 6.89 8.65
N THR A 24 -14.99 6.84 7.56
CA THR A 24 -14.03 7.90 7.22
C THR A 24 -14.61 8.68 6.04
N PRO A 25 -15.10 9.90 6.23
CA PRO A 25 -15.58 10.72 5.13
C PRO A 25 -14.45 11.03 4.14
N SER A 26 -14.82 11.30 2.88
CA SER A 26 -13.85 11.50 1.79
C SER A 26 -12.77 12.54 2.10
N GLU A 27 -13.12 13.62 2.77
CA GLU A 27 -12.18 14.70 3.15
C GLU A 27 -11.16 14.28 4.22
N ARG A 28 -11.37 13.15 4.89
CA ARG A 28 -10.45 12.59 5.89
C ARG A 28 -9.69 11.36 5.41
N VAL A 29 -9.98 10.86 4.22
CA VAL A 29 -9.18 9.78 3.62
C VAL A 29 -7.77 10.30 3.37
N LYS A 30 -6.77 9.57 3.87
CA LYS A 30 -5.37 9.97 3.70
C LYS A 30 -4.98 9.89 2.23
N VAL A 31 -4.48 11.00 1.70
CA VAL A 31 -3.92 11.09 0.35
C VAL A 31 -2.44 11.41 0.47
N VAL A 32 -1.60 10.61 -0.18
CA VAL A 32 -0.16 10.80 -0.21
C VAL A 32 0.26 11.11 -1.64
N SER A 33 0.83 12.30 -1.84
CA SER A 33 1.38 12.68 -3.14
C SER A 33 2.66 11.89 -3.44
N LYS A 34 2.78 11.42 -4.66
CA LYS A 34 3.93 10.67 -5.17
C LYS A 34 4.44 11.30 -6.45
N PRO A 35 5.72 11.11 -6.82
CA PRO A 35 6.25 11.64 -8.08
C PRO A 35 5.48 11.18 -9.32
N TRP A 36 4.90 9.99 -9.27
CA TRP A 36 4.14 9.37 -10.36
C TRP A 36 2.63 9.59 -10.29
N GLY A 37 2.10 10.17 -9.20
CA GLY A 37 0.67 10.36 -8.99
C GLY A 37 0.31 10.49 -7.52
N GLU A 38 -0.61 9.66 -7.05
CA GLU A 38 -1.01 9.68 -5.65
C GLU A 38 -1.47 8.31 -5.15
N GLU A 39 -1.38 8.12 -3.84
CA GLU A 39 -1.97 7.00 -3.12
C GLU A 39 -3.11 7.51 -2.25
N ARG A 40 -4.24 6.82 -2.27
CA ARG A 40 -5.33 7.00 -1.30
C ARG A 40 -5.38 5.78 -0.39
N TRP A 41 -5.24 6.01 0.90
CA TRP A 41 -5.23 4.94 1.88
C TRP A 41 -6.65 4.64 2.32
N LEU A 42 -7.20 3.55 1.79
CA LEU A 42 -8.58 3.14 2.05
C LEU A 42 -8.72 2.38 3.37
N ALA A 43 -7.73 1.59 3.71
CA ALA A 43 -7.68 0.82 4.93
C ALA A 43 -6.24 0.59 5.38
N HIS A 44 -6.01 0.69 6.67
CA HIS A 44 -4.76 0.28 7.30
C HIS A 44 -5.03 -0.16 8.72
N THR A 45 -5.10 -1.45 8.92
CA THR A 45 -5.30 -2.09 10.23
C THR A 45 -4.08 -2.92 10.59
N ASP A 46 -4.10 -3.54 11.74
CA ASP A 46 -3.05 -4.47 12.16
C ASP A 46 -3.04 -5.79 11.35
N ARG A 47 -4.06 -6.02 10.54
CA ARG A 47 -4.24 -7.27 9.77
C ARG A 47 -4.16 -7.09 8.26
N TYR A 48 -4.56 -5.93 7.75
CA TYR A 48 -4.62 -5.69 6.30
C TYR A 48 -4.44 -4.21 5.97
N ALA A 49 -4.12 -3.97 4.71
CA ALA A 49 -4.11 -2.62 4.14
C ALA A 49 -4.79 -2.64 2.76
N GLY A 50 -5.33 -1.50 2.38
CA GLY A 50 -5.92 -1.28 1.07
C GLY A 50 -5.65 0.13 0.61
N LYS A 51 -5.22 0.26 -0.65
CA LYS A 51 -4.92 1.55 -1.27
C LYS A 51 -5.52 1.63 -2.67
N LEU A 52 -5.87 2.84 -3.06
CA LEU A 52 -6.08 3.19 -4.46
C LEU A 52 -4.87 3.99 -4.94
N LEU A 53 -4.23 3.55 -6.00
CA LEU A 53 -3.11 4.24 -6.62
C LEU A 53 -3.56 4.84 -7.94
N ILE A 54 -3.26 6.12 -8.11
CA ILE A 54 -3.56 6.88 -9.33
C ILE A 54 -2.22 7.21 -9.97
N LEU A 55 -2.01 6.66 -11.15
CA LEU A 55 -0.74 6.69 -11.86
C LEU A 55 -0.89 7.48 -13.15
N ARG A 56 -0.11 8.55 -13.30
CA ARG A 56 -0.16 9.39 -14.49
C ARG A 56 0.57 8.74 -15.66
N LYS A 57 -0.02 8.86 -16.85
CA LYS A 57 0.59 8.41 -18.11
C LYS A 57 2.05 8.83 -18.22
N GLY A 58 2.91 7.90 -18.61
CA GLY A 58 4.33 8.12 -18.81
C GLY A 58 5.17 8.07 -17.53
N HIS A 59 4.55 7.88 -16.37
CA HIS A 59 5.27 7.73 -15.10
C HIS A 59 5.30 6.25 -14.69
N ARG A 60 6.31 5.92 -13.89
CA ARG A 60 6.47 4.57 -13.35
C ARG A 60 6.93 4.61 -11.90
N LEU A 61 6.57 3.58 -11.16
CA LEU A 61 7.07 3.35 -9.82
C LEU A 61 8.50 2.82 -9.88
N SER A 62 9.14 2.70 -8.72
CA SER A 62 10.44 2.04 -8.62
C SER A 62 10.37 0.57 -9.01
N LEU A 63 11.49 0.02 -9.45
CA LEU A 63 11.69 -1.42 -9.49
C LEU A 63 11.98 -1.87 -8.06
N GLN A 64 11.11 -2.67 -7.47
CA GLN A 64 11.10 -2.92 -6.04
C GLN A 64 10.63 -4.32 -5.69
N TYR A 65 10.87 -4.72 -4.45
CA TYR A 65 10.26 -5.88 -3.82
C TYR A 65 10.01 -5.62 -2.34
N HIS A 66 9.25 -6.49 -1.72
CA HIS A 66 8.96 -6.46 -0.29
C HIS A 66 9.49 -7.74 0.35
N GLU A 67 10.02 -7.63 1.56
CA GLU A 67 10.54 -8.78 2.30
C GLU A 67 9.44 -9.55 3.03
N ARG A 68 8.39 -8.86 3.49
CA ARG A 68 7.30 -9.43 4.28
C ARG A 68 5.93 -9.19 3.69
N LYS A 69 5.72 -8.04 3.05
CA LYS A 69 4.43 -7.64 2.50
C LYS A 69 4.02 -8.56 1.36
N HIS A 70 2.81 -9.07 1.47
CA HIS A 70 2.13 -9.81 0.42
C HIS A 70 1.00 -8.96 -0.12
N GLU A 71 0.93 -8.72 -1.42
CA GLU A 71 -0.09 -7.88 -2.02
C GLU A 71 -0.70 -8.47 -3.27
N THR A 72 -1.93 -8.03 -3.56
CA THR A 72 -2.59 -8.27 -4.84
C THR A 72 -3.07 -6.92 -5.36
N GLN A 73 -2.81 -6.67 -6.62
CA GLN A 73 -3.24 -5.46 -7.31
C GLN A 73 -4.35 -5.79 -8.32
N TYR A 74 -5.31 -4.90 -8.44
CA TYR A 74 -6.41 -4.98 -9.39
C TYR A 74 -6.40 -3.70 -10.23
N VAL A 75 -6.24 -3.85 -11.54
CA VAL A 75 -6.29 -2.71 -12.47
C VAL A 75 -7.76 -2.33 -12.69
N ASP A 76 -8.15 -1.16 -12.21
CA ASP A 76 -9.51 -0.63 -12.35
C ASP A 76 -9.72 0.07 -13.69
N SER A 77 -8.73 0.88 -14.11
CA SER A 77 -8.79 1.60 -15.39
C SER A 77 -7.40 1.87 -15.94
N GLY A 78 -7.32 2.10 -17.24
CA GLY A 78 -6.09 2.41 -17.94
C GLY A 78 -5.34 1.17 -18.44
N ARG A 79 -4.02 1.34 -18.67
CA ARG A 79 -3.11 0.27 -19.13
C ARG A 79 -1.78 0.41 -18.41
N ILE A 80 -1.35 -0.66 -17.81
CA ILE A 80 -0.13 -0.68 -16.99
C ILE A 80 0.81 -1.76 -17.52
N LYS A 81 2.04 -1.36 -17.80
CA LYS A 81 3.11 -2.32 -18.09
C LYS A 81 3.74 -2.76 -16.77
N TYR A 82 3.65 -4.04 -16.48
CA TYR A 82 4.33 -4.67 -15.37
C TYR A 82 5.66 -5.25 -15.80
N THR A 83 6.70 -4.95 -15.06
CA THR A 83 7.98 -5.67 -15.10
C THR A 83 8.01 -6.55 -13.87
N LEU A 84 8.10 -7.85 -14.07
CA LEU A 84 8.03 -8.86 -13.00
C LEU A 84 9.27 -9.73 -12.97
N GLY A 85 9.73 -10.04 -11.77
CA GLY A 85 10.87 -10.91 -11.54
C GLY A 85 10.84 -11.48 -10.12
N SER A 86 11.96 -12.03 -9.69
CA SER A 86 12.12 -12.62 -8.36
C SER A 86 13.52 -12.32 -7.82
N ILE A 87 13.64 -12.18 -6.52
CA ILE A 87 14.95 -12.08 -5.86
C ILE A 87 15.78 -13.36 -6.05
N ASP A 88 15.13 -14.50 -6.33
CA ASP A 88 15.80 -15.78 -6.58
C ASP A 88 16.43 -15.87 -7.98
N ARG A 89 16.06 -14.97 -8.88
CA ARG A 89 16.55 -14.89 -10.25
C ARG A 89 16.93 -13.45 -10.62
N PRO A 90 17.99 -12.90 -10.04
CA PRO A 90 18.38 -11.51 -10.29
C PRO A 90 18.62 -11.23 -11.77
N GLY A 91 18.06 -10.13 -12.26
CA GLY A 91 18.23 -9.68 -13.64
C GLY A 91 17.34 -10.37 -14.67
N GLU A 92 16.55 -11.35 -14.27
CA GLU A 92 15.58 -12.01 -15.15
C GLU A 92 14.19 -11.39 -14.97
N TYR A 93 13.70 -10.69 -16.00
CA TYR A 93 12.42 -10.00 -15.96
C TYR A 93 11.51 -10.40 -17.09
N GLN A 94 10.22 -10.40 -16.80
CA GLN A 94 9.14 -10.56 -17.77
C GLN A 94 8.34 -9.27 -17.80
N GLU A 95 8.00 -8.79 -19.00
CA GLU A 95 7.13 -7.64 -19.18
C GLU A 95 5.74 -8.09 -19.63
N LEU A 96 4.72 -7.56 -18.99
CA LEU A 96 3.32 -7.85 -19.27
C LEU A 96 2.52 -6.55 -19.29
N ILE A 97 1.54 -6.47 -20.18
CA ILE A 97 0.59 -5.37 -20.19
C ILE A 97 -0.70 -5.82 -19.50
N ALA A 98 -1.09 -5.09 -18.46
CA ALA A 98 -2.32 -5.32 -17.73
C ALA A 98 -3.35 -4.26 -18.11
N GLU A 99 -4.52 -4.70 -18.50
CA GLU A 99 -5.69 -3.88 -18.79
C GLU A 99 -6.70 -3.97 -17.64
N ALA A 100 -7.72 -3.12 -17.69
CA ALA A 100 -8.78 -3.12 -16.69
C ALA A 100 -9.32 -4.54 -16.44
N GLY A 101 -9.49 -4.90 -15.19
CA GLY A 101 -9.95 -6.23 -14.77
C GLY A 101 -8.83 -7.25 -14.49
N THR A 102 -7.57 -6.91 -14.76
CA THR A 102 -6.43 -7.79 -14.47
C THR A 102 -6.05 -7.73 -13.00
N THR A 103 -5.75 -8.88 -12.41
CA THR A 103 -5.16 -8.98 -11.08
C THR A 103 -3.71 -9.46 -11.16
N VAL A 104 -2.85 -8.92 -10.31
CA VAL A 104 -1.46 -9.31 -10.18
C VAL A 104 -1.17 -9.57 -8.72
N MET A 105 -0.80 -10.81 -8.38
CA MET A 105 -0.45 -11.20 -7.03
C MET A 105 1.07 -11.18 -6.87
N LEU A 106 1.52 -10.48 -5.85
CA LEU A 106 2.94 -10.20 -5.58
C LEU A 106 3.29 -10.70 -4.17
N PRO A 107 3.80 -11.94 -4.05
CA PRO A 107 4.27 -12.45 -2.76
C PRO A 107 5.58 -11.78 -2.35
N PRO A 108 6.00 -11.93 -1.09
CA PRO A 108 7.31 -11.46 -0.65
C PRO A 108 8.42 -11.97 -1.57
N GLY A 109 9.35 -11.08 -1.94
CA GLY A 109 10.44 -11.40 -2.86
C GLY A 109 10.10 -11.27 -4.35
N ALA A 110 8.85 -11.06 -4.71
CA ALA A 110 8.47 -10.76 -6.10
C ALA A 110 8.93 -9.36 -6.47
N VAL A 111 9.84 -9.27 -7.44
CA VAL A 111 10.33 -7.99 -7.96
C VAL A 111 9.32 -7.46 -8.97
N HIS A 112 8.95 -6.20 -8.85
CA HIS A 112 7.93 -5.61 -9.69
C HIS A 112 8.13 -4.11 -9.92
N ARG A 113 7.65 -3.65 -11.06
CA ARG A 113 7.55 -2.24 -11.44
C ARG A 113 6.29 -2.05 -12.27
N MET A 114 5.56 -0.99 -12.01
CA MET A 114 4.39 -0.57 -12.78
C MET A 114 4.71 0.71 -13.53
N GLU A 115 4.38 0.73 -14.82
CA GLU A 115 4.52 1.89 -15.68
C GLU A 115 3.18 2.18 -16.35
N ALA A 116 2.67 3.40 -16.21
CA ALA A 116 1.43 3.80 -16.84
C ALA A 116 1.62 4.09 -18.32
N LEU A 117 1.00 3.29 -19.17
CA LEU A 117 0.91 3.55 -20.61
C LEU A 117 -0.20 4.55 -20.93
N GLU A 118 -1.15 4.66 -20.04
CA GLU A 118 -2.25 5.62 -19.99
C GLU A 118 -2.45 6.06 -18.55
N ASP A 119 -3.18 7.14 -18.30
CA ASP A 119 -3.64 7.45 -16.96
C ASP A 119 -4.38 6.25 -16.39
N SER A 120 -3.93 5.73 -15.27
CA SER A 120 -4.37 4.45 -14.74
C SER A 120 -4.70 4.53 -13.26
N ARG A 121 -5.60 3.64 -12.85
CA ARG A 121 -5.97 3.44 -11.46
C ARG A 121 -5.90 1.97 -11.14
N PHE A 122 -5.30 1.62 -10.02
CA PHE A 122 -5.32 0.27 -9.52
C PHE A 122 -5.50 0.23 -8.01
N PHE A 123 -6.18 -0.81 -7.53
CA PHE A 123 -6.32 -1.08 -6.12
C PHE A 123 -5.23 -2.03 -5.67
N GLU A 124 -4.71 -1.79 -4.49
CA GLU A 124 -3.78 -2.68 -3.81
C GLU A 124 -4.42 -3.16 -2.51
N VAL A 125 -4.55 -4.47 -2.36
CA VAL A 125 -4.92 -5.10 -1.10
C VAL A 125 -3.71 -5.89 -0.60
N SER A 126 -3.37 -5.72 0.67
CA SER A 126 -2.12 -6.27 1.18
C SER A 126 -2.17 -6.58 2.67
N THR A 127 -1.15 -7.31 3.12
CA THR A 127 -0.77 -7.34 4.52
C THR A 127 -0.32 -5.95 4.97
N PRO A 128 -0.27 -5.66 6.30
CA PRO A 128 -0.16 -4.28 6.76
C PRO A 128 1.23 -3.63 6.71
N GLU A 129 2.26 -4.32 6.23
CA GLU A 129 3.65 -3.82 6.19
C GLU A 129 3.83 -2.78 5.07
N LEU A 130 3.43 -1.54 5.30
CA LEU A 130 3.44 -0.48 4.28
C LEU A 130 4.80 0.19 4.06
N THR A 131 5.74 0.07 5.00
CA THR A 131 7.09 0.64 4.93
C THR A 131 8.15 -0.37 4.53
N ASP A 132 7.76 -1.60 4.27
CA ASP A 132 8.62 -2.70 3.87
C ASP A 132 8.86 -2.67 2.36
N VAL A 133 9.72 -1.78 1.90
CA VAL A 133 10.06 -1.68 0.49
C VAL A 133 11.57 -1.59 0.27
N VAL A 134 12.09 -2.42 -0.65
CA VAL A 134 13.46 -2.33 -1.15
C VAL A 134 13.40 -1.89 -2.61
N ARG A 135 13.93 -0.71 -2.90
CA ARG A 135 13.96 -0.15 -4.25
C ARG A 135 15.29 -0.46 -4.91
N LEU A 136 15.24 -1.22 -5.99
CA LEU A 136 16.41 -1.60 -6.77
C LEU A 136 16.79 -0.49 -7.77
N GLU A 137 15.80 0.11 -8.40
CA GLU A 137 15.93 1.24 -9.32
C GLU A 137 14.79 2.22 -9.08
N ASP A 138 15.08 3.51 -9.18
CA ASP A 138 14.07 4.55 -9.02
C ASP A 138 14.42 5.77 -9.85
N ASP A 139 13.47 6.21 -10.70
CA ASP A 139 13.64 7.39 -11.56
C ASP A 139 13.68 8.71 -10.77
N TYR A 140 13.28 8.67 -9.49
CA TYR A 140 13.12 9.84 -8.63
C TYR A 140 14.17 9.93 -7.51
N GLY A 141 15.24 9.12 -7.60
CA GLY A 141 16.36 9.16 -6.66
C GLY A 141 16.09 8.55 -5.29
N ARG A 142 15.12 7.64 -5.17
CA ARG A 142 14.76 6.98 -3.91
C ARG A 142 15.29 5.55 -3.78
N ALA A 143 16.22 5.12 -4.64
CA ALA A 143 16.76 3.77 -4.59
C ALA A 143 17.32 3.44 -3.21
N GLY A 144 17.11 2.19 -2.78
CA GLY A 144 17.52 1.69 -1.48
C GLY A 144 16.32 1.22 -0.65
N THR A 145 16.56 1.02 0.65
CA THR A 145 15.54 0.58 1.59
C THR A 145 14.76 1.77 2.13
N SER A 146 13.44 1.69 2.08
CA SER A 146 12.54 2.66 2.69
C SER A 146 12.31 2.29 4.16
N ALA A 147 12.46 3.27 5.01
CA ALA A 147 12.04 3.15 6.40
C ALA A 147 10.52 3.35 6.51
#